data_52b6ad1e2d5d78f211501c481d351b33
#
_entry.id   52b6ad1e2d5d78f211501c481d351b33
#
_cell.length_a   1.000
_cell.length_b   1.000
_cell.length_c   1.000
_cell.angle_alpha   90.00
_cell.angle_beta   90.00
_cell.angle_gamma   90.00
#
_symmetry.space_group_name_H-M   'P 1'
#
loop_
_entity.id
_entity.type
_entity.pdbx_description
1 polymer ?
#
loop_
_entity_poly.entity_id
_entity_poly.type
_entity_poly.pdbx_seq_one_letter_code
_entity_poly.pdbx_strand_id
1 'polypeptide(L)'
;LGMGKGKGWCLLANYADRSLLRNRIVYNLAEETGIPFTMDSRNIDLYINGDYMGSYLITEKIEIGKTRVNITDLEDATSKANDNADLETYEQKGTNDYKAGTQKWVDIPNDPEDITGGYVLELELGERYKDETSGFVTTGGQAVTMKCPECVSENQIKYISEFYQNMENALYSKDGYTTDSKGERHALSDYIDIESLARMYLLQEFSMNLDSGITSFYLYKDSDLTGDGKLHAAPVWDFDVALGNY
;
A
#
# COMPACT_ATOMS: atom_id res chain seq x y z
N LEU A 1 -19.75 -9.46 14.08
CA LEU A 1 -19.95 -8.61 12.91
C LEU A 1 -19.88 -9.40 11.59
N GLY A 2 -19.47 -10.68 11.62
CA GLY A 2 -19.33 -11.54 10.43
C GLY A 2 -18.13 -11.21 9.55
N MET A 3 -17.20 -10.40 10.04
CA MET A 3 -15.96 -10.02 9.38
C MET A 3 -14.83 -10.99 9.73
N GLY A 4 -13.76 -11.03 8.93
CA GLY A 4 -12.61 -11.88 9.15
C GLY A 4 -11.92 -11.63 10.51
N LYS A 5 -11.10 -12.60 10.95
CA LYS A 5 -10.30 -12.42 12.17
C LYS A 5 -9.05 -11.61 11.85
N GLY A 6 -8.80 -10.54 12.58
CA GLY A 6 -7.59 -9.71 12.47
C GLY A 6 -7.31 -8.99 13.77
N LYS A 7 -6.10 -8.48 13.95
CA LYS A 7 -5.70 -7.70 15.11
C LYS A 7 -5.98 -6.21 14.90
N GLY A 8 -5.75 -5.72 13.67
CA GLY A 8 -5.93 -4.32 13.29
C GLY A 8 -7.35 -4.03 12.79
N TRP A 9 -7.97 -2.98 13.36
CA TRP A 9 -9.28 -2.48 12.96
C TRP A 9 -9.25 -0.96 12.94
N CYS A 10 -9.91 -0.36 11.94
CA CYS A 10 -10.07 1.08 11.86
C CYS A 10 -11.52 1.46 12.18
N LEU A 11 -11.69 2.54 12.94
CA LEU A 11 -12.97 3.17 13.21
C LEU A 11 -12.99 4.52 12.48
N LEU A 12 -13.63 4.56 11.33
CA LEU A 12 -13.72 5.76 10.49
C LEU A 12 -14.98 6.54 10.87
N ALA A 13 -14.81 7.77 11.32
CA ALA A 13 -15.92 8.67 11.64
C ALA A 13 -16.62 9.20 10.37
N ASN A 14 -16.01 9.02 9.18
CA ASN A 14 -16.48 9.56 7.91
C ASN A 14 -16.84 11.06 8.00
N TYR A 15 -16.02 11.84 8.72
CA TYR A 15 -16.34 13.25 9.03
C TYR A 15 -16.58 14.09 7.79
N ALA A 16 -15.81 13.87 6.73
CA ALA A 16 -15.98 14.56 5.46
C ALA A 16 -17.18 14.05 4.66
N ASP A 17 -17.63 12.82 4.89
CA ASP A 17 -18.75 12.18 4.17
C ASP A 17 -20.08 12.30 4.93
N ARG A 18 -20.90 13.28 4.59
CA ARG A 18 -22.22 13.47 5.20
C ARG A 18 -23.20 12.31 4.97
N SER A 19 -22.96 11.45 3.99
CA SER A 19 -23.77 10.25 3.77
C SER A 19 -23.36 9.09 4.67
N LEU A 20 -22.13 9.07 5.19
CA LEU A 20 -21.48 8.00 5.96
C LEU A 20 -21.39 6.67 5.21
N LEU A 21 -21.53 6.68 3.88
CA LEU A 21 -21.69 5.47 3.06
C LEU A 21 -20.66 5.34 1.93
N ARG A 22 -19.97 6.42 1.54
CA ARG A 22 -19.12 6.43 0.33
C ARG A 22 -18.04 5.35 0.37
N ASN A 23 -17.26 5.30 1.43
CA ASN A 23 -16.25 4.26 1.62
C ASN A 23 -16.85 2.86 1.45
N ARG A 24 -17.96 2.57 2.13
CA ARG A 24 -18.59 1.25 2.07
C ARG A 24 -19.15 0.91 0.69
N ILE A 25 -19.77 1.88 0.01
CA ILE A 25 -20.29 1.67 -1.35
C ILE A 25 -19.16 1.32 -2.30
N VAL A 26 -18.05 2.07 -2.25
CA VAL A 26 -16.91 1.82 -3.14
C VAL A 26 -16.20 0.52 -2.79
N TYR A 27 -16.05 0.17 -1.51
CA TYR A 27 -15.49 -1.13 -1.12
C TYR A 27 -16.34 -2.30 -1.65
N ASN A 28 -17.67 -2.24 -1.53
CA ASN A 28 -18.53 -3.27 -2.10
C ASN A 28 -18.41 -3.35 -3.63
N LEU A 29 -18.32 -2.20 -4.32
CA LEU A 29 -18.13 -2.17 -5.77
C LEU A 29 -16.76 -2.75 -6.17
N ALA A 30 -15.71 -2.46 -5.41
CA ALA A 30 -14.38 -3.02 -5.63
C ALA A 30 -14.37 -4.54 -5.49
N GLU A 31 -15.05 -5.07 -4.47
CA GLU A 31 -15.21 -6.51 -4.29
C GLU A 31 -15.99 -7.15 -5.46
N GLU A 32 -17.12 -6.58 -5.86
CA GLU A 32 -17.94 -7.06 -6.99
C GLU A 32 -17.19 -7.00 -8.33
N THR A 33 -16.28 -6.03 -8.50
CA THR A 33 -15.46 -5.90 -9.72
C THR A 33 -14.16 -6.72 -9.67
N GLY A 34 -13.94 -7.47 -8.57
CA GLY A 34 -12.85 -8.42 -8.42
C GLY A 34 -11.51 -7.76 -8.12
N ILE A 35 -11.48 -6.58 -7.49
CA ILE A 35 -10.25 -6.02 -6.91
C ILE A 35 -9.92 -6.84 -5.66
N PRO A 36 -8.74 -7.46 -5.58
CA PRO A 36 -8.40 -8.35 -4.47
C PRO A 36 -8.19 -7.59 -3.16
N PHE A 37 -8.33 -8.32 -2.04
CA PHE A 37 -8.05 -7.82 -0.71
C PHE A 37 -8.83 -6.57 -0.30
N THR A 38 -10.02 -6.38 -0.88
CA THR A 38 -10.92 -5.28 -0.49
C THR A 38 -11.31 -5.41 0.97
N MET A 39 -11.23 -4.31 1.71
CA MET A 39 -11.48 -4.28 3.15
C MET A 39 -12.96 -4.51 3.46
N ASP A 40 -13.27 -5.53 4.26
CA ASP A 40 -14.63 -5.70 4.79
C ASP A 40 -14.94 -4.60 5.82
N SER A 41 -16.19 -4.16 5.84
CA SER A 41 -16.61 -3.04 6.67
C SER A 41 -18.08 -3.15 7.11
N ARG A 42 -18.40 -2.52 8.24
CA ARG A 42 -19.79 -2.44 8.78
C ARG A 42 -20.03 -1.07 9.40
N ASN A 43 -21.20 -0.51 9.15
CA ASN A 43 -21.67 0.66 9.89
C ASN A 43 -22.07 0.22 11.31
N ILE A 44 -21.64 0.96 12.31
CA ILE A 44 -21.90 0.69 13.73
C ILE A 44 -22.26 1.98 14.47
N ASP A 45 -22.99 1.82 15.56
CA ASP A 45 -23.11 2.83 16.61
C ASP A 45 -22.06 2.57 17.69
N LEU A 46 -21.17 3.53 17.89
CA LEU A 46 -20.06 3.40 18.82
C LEU A 46 -20.43 3.91 20.21
N TYR A 47 -20.21 3.07 21.21
CA TYR A 47 -20.32 3.44 22.62
C TYR A 47 -18.98 3.20 23.32
N ILE A 48 -18.50 4.18 24.08
CA ILE A 48 -17.29 4.04 24.92
C ILE A 48 -17.69 4.33 26.37
N ASN A 49 -17.46 3.36 27.25
CA ASN A 49 -17.83 3.45 28.67
C ASN A 49 -19.32 3.79 28.92
N GLY A 50 -20.19 3.43 28.00
CA GLY A 50 -21.63 3.73 28.06
C GLY A 50 -22.07 5.01 27.35
N ASP A 51 -21.14 5.87 26.97
CA ASP A 51 -21.43 7.10 26.24
C ASP A 51 -21.49 6.86 24.73
N TYR A 52 -22.53 7.36 24.09
CA TYR A 52 -22.69 7.29 22.65
C TYR A 52 -21.76 8.27 21.93
N MET A 53 -20.90 7.74 21.08
CA MET A 53 -19.88 8.49 20.35
C MET A 53 -20.26 8.83 18.91
N GLY A 54 -21.37 8.28 18.41
CA GLY A 54 -21.83 8.49 17.06
C GLY A 54 -21.81 7.25 16.18
N SER A 55 -22.14 7.43 14.90
CA SER A 55 -22.08 6.39 13.88
C SER A 55 -20.69 6.36 13.23
N TYR A 56 -20.13 5.18 13.13
CA TYR A 56 -18.79 4.93 12.57
C TYR A 56 -18.86 3.81 11.54
N LEU A 57 -17.90 3.80 10.63
CA LEU A 57 -17.58 2.63 9.82
C LEU A 57 -16.43 1.88 10.50
N ILE A 58 -16.71 0.68 11.02
CA ILE A 58 -15.63 -0.24 11.38
C ILE A 58 -15.16 -0.95 10.12
N THR A 59 -13.87 -0.92 9.85
CA THR A 59 -13.26 -1.57 8.69
C THR A 59 -11.97 -2.28 9.08
N GLU A 60 -11.59 -3.24 8.28
CA GLU A 60 -10.32 -3.93 8.40
C GLU A 60 -9.17 -2.93 8.16
N LYS A 61 -8.11 -3.03 8.97
CA LYS A 61 -6.85 -2.30 8.69
C LYS A 61 -6.17 -2.96 7.49
N ILE A 62 -5.53 -2.18 6.61
CA ILE A 62 -4.62 -2.71 5.60
C ILE A 62 -3.39 -3.26 6.32
N GLU A 63 -3.26 -4.57 6.32
CA GLU A 63 -2.16 -5.32 6.94
C GLU A 63 -1.99 -6.66 6.23
N ILE A 64 -0.80 -7.25 6.28
CA ILE A 64 -0.57 -8.60 5.76
C ILE A 64 -1.21 -9.61 6.70
N GLY A 65 -1.96 -10.57 6.14
CA GLY A 65 -2.60 -11.61 6.90
C GLY A 65 -3.58 -12.44 6.08
N LYS A 66 -3.91 -13.62 6.57
CA LYS A 66 -4.76 -14.60 5.85
C LYS A 66 -6.14 -14.10 5.46
N THR A 67 -6.68 -13.13 6.20
CA THR A 67 -8.00 -12.52 5.96
C THR A 67 -7.88 -11.04 5.60
N ARG A 68 -6.72 -10.61 5.22
CA ARG A 68 -6.36 -9.25 4.82
C ARG A 68 -5.62 -9.33 3.47
N VAL A 69 -4.51 -8.62 3.33
CA VAL A 69 -3.61 -8.77 2.17
C VAL A 69 -2.84 -10.08 2.36
N ASN A 70 -3.30 -11.15 1.71
CA ASN A 70 -2.78 -12.50 1.90
C ASN A 70 -1.61 -12.77 0.94
N ILE A 71 -0.46 -12.21 1.24
CA ILE A 71 0.81 -12.36 0.55
C ILE A 71 1.90 -12.80 1.53
N THR A 72 3.11 -13.00 1.06
CA THR A 72 4.30 -13.27 1.88
C THR A 72 4.42 -12.24 3.01
N ASP A 73 4.70 -12.68 4.22
CA ASP A 73 4.91 -11.80 5.38
C ASP A 73 6.40 -11.51 5.55
N LEU A 74 6.86 -10.44 4.87
CA LEU A 74 8.26 -10.03 4.90
C LEU A 74 8.67 -9.48 6.26
N GLU A 75 7.76 -8.83 7.00
CA GLU A 75 8.05 -8.31 8.33
C GLU A 75 8.35 -9.44 9.31
N ASP A 76 7.50 -10.47 9.35
CA ASP A 76 7.71 -11.66 10.18
C ASP A 76 9.00 -12.40 9.78
N ALA A 77 9.27 -12.54 8.48
CA ALA A 77 10.50 -13.16 7.99
C ALA A 77 11.76 -12.35 8.39
N THR A 78 11.70 -11.02 8.29
CA THR A 78 12.79 -10.13 8.68
C THR A 78 13.00 -10.14 10.19
N SER A 79 11.93 -10.09 11.00
CA SER A 79 12.02 -10.23 12.45
C SER A 79 12.67 -11.54 12.87
N LYS A 80 12.30 -12.66 12.24
CA LYS A 80 12.92 -13.98 12.48
C LYS A 80 14.40 -14.02 12.11
N ALA A 81 14.81 -13.38 11.03
CA ALA A 81 16.23 -13.28 10.65
C ALA A 81 17.05 -12.45 11.66
N ASN A 82 16.38 -11.71 12.55
CA ASN A 82 16.95 -10.88 13.60
C ASN A 82 16.52 -11.34 15.00
N ASP A 83 16.50 -12.65 15.25
CA ASP A 83 16.21 -13.28 16.55
C ASP A 83 14.81 -12.90 17.13
N ASN A 84 13.82 -12.68 16.27
CA ASN A 84 12.48 -12.18 16.58
C ASN A 84 12.50 -10.79 17.25
N ALA A 85 13.44 -9.95 16.84
CA ALA A 85 13.52 -8.57 17.32
C ALA A 85 12.30 -7.76 16.87
N ASP A 86 11.95 -6.79 17.68
CA ASP A 86 11.03 -5.72 17.31
C ASP A 86 11.76 -4.75 16.38
N LEU A 87 11.37 -4.70 15.11
CA LEU A 87 12.05 -3.96 14.05
C LEU A 87 11.95 -2.43 14.24
N GLU A 88 10.95 -1.95 14.99
CA GLU A 88 10.81 -0.52 15.30
C GLU A 88 11.91 -0.01 16.26
N THR A 89 12.64 -0.91 16.92
CA THR A 89 13.74 -0.55 17.83
C THR A 89 15.04 -0.16 17.14
N TYR A 90 15.18 -0.47 15.85
CA TYR A 90 16.36 -0.09 15.07
C TYR A 90 16.29 1.36 14.59
N GLU A 91 17.46 1.95 14.36
CA GLU A 91 17.58 3.36 13.98
C GLU A 91 17.10 3.59 12.54
N GLN A 92 16.32 4.64 12.33
CA GLN A 92 15.97 5.10 10.97
C GLN A 92 17.21 5.71 10.29
N LYS A 93 17.42 5.37 9.03
CA LYS A 93 18.50 5.86 8.15
C LYS A 93 17.91 6.51 6.88
N GLY A 94 18.79 7.11 6.09
CA GLY A 94 18.42 7.85 4.88
C GLY A 94 17.95 9.26 5.19
N THR A 95 17.00 9.78 4.42
CA THR A 95 16.54 11.16 4.57
C THR A 95 15.04 11.29 4.55
N ASN A 96 14.51 12.17 5.41
CA ASN A 96 13.12 12.62 5.42
C ASN A 96 12.83 13.71 4.38
N ASP A 97 13.83 14.17 3.65
CA ASP A 97 13.65 15.17 2.60
C ASP A 97 12.87 14.58 1.43
N TYR A 98 11.78 15.24 1.06
CA TYR A 98 11.05 14.93 -0.16
C TYR A 98 11.81 15.46 -1.38
N LYS A 99 12.69 14.63 -1.93
CA LYS A 99 13.47 14.92 -3.15
C LYS A 99 13.56 13.69 -4.03
N ALA A 100 13.51 13.89 -5.35
CA ALA A 100 13.65 12.82 -6.31
C ALA A 100 14.90 11.98 -6.08
N GLY A 101 14.76 10.65 -6.06
CA GLY A 101 15.82 9.68 -5.85
C GLY A 101 16.23 9.47 -4.39
N THR A 102 15.55 10.09 -3.41
CA THR A 102 15.83 9.84 -1.99
C THR A 102 15.17 8.57 -1.48
N GLN A 103 15.76 7.98 -0.45
CA GLN A 103 15.27 6.80 0.24
C GLN A 103 15.44 6.96 1.75
N LYS A 104 14.60 6.24 2.52
CA LYS A 104 14.75 6.06 3.95
C LYS A 104 14.35 4.64 4.34
N TRP A 105 15.04 4.09 5.31
CA TRP A 105 14.92 2.71 5.78
C TRP A 105 15.30 2.60 7.26
N VAL A 106 15.28 1.41 7.80
CA VAL A 106 15.70 1.11 9.17
C VAL A 106 16.98 0.28 9.13
N ASP A 107 17.93 0.54 10.04
CA ASP A 107 19.25 -0.12 10.10
C ASP A 107 19.15 -1.56 10.63
N ILE A 108 18.34 -2.38 9.94
CA ILE A 108 18.12 -3.79 10.26
C ILE A 108 19.32 -4.59 9.72
N PRO A 109 20.05 -5.35 10.56
CA PRO A 109 21.32 -5.95 10.18
C PRO A 109 21.21 -7.17 9.27
N ASN A 110 20.11 -7.92 9.33
CA ASN A 110 19.97 -9.16 8.59
C ASN A 110 18.68 -9.19 7.78
N ASP A 111 18.78 -9.60 6.52
CA ASP A 111 17.61 -9.86 5.68
C ASP A 111 17.23 -11.35 5.70
N PRO A 112 15.96 -11.70 5.47
CA PRO A 112 15.59 -13.08 5.16
C PRO A 112 16.16 -13.50 3.80
N GLU A 113 16.12 -14.80 3.50
CA GLU A 113 16.61 -15.36 2.24
C GLU A 113 15.90 -14.77 1.00
N ASP A 114 14.60 -14.49 1.11
CA ASP A 114 13.80 -13.88 0.07
C ASP A 114 13.29 -12.50 0.49
N ILE A 115 13.69 -11.47 -0.25
CA ILE A 115 13.25 -10.09 -0.09
C ILE A 115 12.46 -9.59 -1.31
N THR A 116 12.06 -10.51 -2.21
CA THR A 116 11.46 -10.11 -3.49
C THR A 116 9.98 -9.77 -3.39
N GLY A 117 9.34 -9.99 -2.24
CA GLY A 117 7.92 -9.69 -2.04
C GLY A 117 7.53 -9.54 -0.59
N GLY A 118 6.22 -9.42 -0.36
CA GLY A 118 5.68 -9.09 0.95
C GLY A 118 5.57 -7.59 1.19
N TYR A 119 5.41 -6.82 0.13
CA TYR A 119 5.31 -5.36 0.19
C TYR A 119 3.88 -4.89 -0.04
N VAL A 120 3.43 -3.96 0.80
CA VAL A 120 2.29 -3.10 0.56
C VAL A 120 2.80 -1.65 0.56
N LEU A 121 2.61 -0.97 -0.56
CA LEU A 121 3.07 0.39 -0.83
C LEU A 121 1.89 1.33 -0.86
N GLU A 122 2.11 2.59 -0.48
CA GLU A 122 1.14 3.67 -0.67
C GLU A 122 1.79 4.80 -1.46
N LEU A 123 1.09 5.30 -2.48
CA LEU A 123 1.42 6.61 -3.06
C LEU A 123 1.06 7.68 -2.03
N GLU A 124 1.99 8.56 -1.72
CA GLU A 124 1.81 9.52 -0.64
C GLU A 124 2.16 10.94 -1.07
N LEU A 125 1.54 11.90 -0.41
CA LEU A 125 1.91 13.30 -0.51
C LEU A 125 3.32 13.54 0.02
N GLY A 126 4.10 14.35 -0.69
CA GLY A 126 5.47 14.66 -0.27
C GLY A 126 5.56 15.26 1.13
N GLU A 127 4.54 16.00 1.56
CA GLU A 127 4.50 16.59 2.91
C GLU A 127 4.37 15.53 4.01
N ARG A 128 3.67 14.42 3.74
CA ARG A 128 3.49 13.31 4.67
C ARG A 128 4.65 12.30 4.63
N TYR A 129 5.43 12.29 3.56
CA TYR A 129 6.57 11.39 3.41
C TYR A 129 7.49 11.40 4.64
N LYS A 130 7.73 12.58 5.24
CA LYS A 130 8.59 12.74 6.43
C LYS A 130 8.08 11.99 7.68
N ASP A 131 6.76 11.77 7.77
CA ASP A 131 6.12 11.19 8.96
C ASP A 131 6.12 9.64 8.93
N GLU A 132 6.45 9.05 7.77
CA GLU A 132 6.53 7.61 7.59
C GLU A 132 7.91 7.05 7.97
N THR A 133 7.96 5.78 8.36
CA THR A 133 9.23 5.13 8.80
C THR A 133 10.14 4.83 7.63
N SER A 134 9.62 4.21 6.58
CA SER A 134 10.39 3.80 5.40
C SER A 134 9.68 4.21 4.12
N GLY A 135 10.46 4.51 3.08
CA GLY A 135 9.91 4.91 1.79
C GLY A 135 10.99 5.42 0.84
N PHE A 136 10.56 5.78 -0.34
CA PHE A 136 11.42 6.36 -1.37
C PHE A 136 10.67 7.41 -2.20
N VAL A 137 11.42 8.26 -2.88
CA VAL A 137 10.87 9.20 -3.86
C VAL A 137 11.45 8.83 -5.22
N THR A 138 10.57 8.57 -6.19
CA THR A 138 11.00 8.22 -7.55
C THR A 138 11.76 9.36 -8.23
N THR A 139 12.44 9.09 -9.33
CA THR A 139 13.08 10.13 -10.13
C THR A 139 12.05 11.07 -10.77
N GLY A 140 10.80 10.61 -10.95
CA GLY A 140 9.67 11.41 -11.37
C GLY A 140 9.08 12.31 -10.28
N GLY A 141 9.51 12.11 -9.02
CA GLY A 141 9.07 12.91 -7.87
C GLY A 141 7.86 12.34 -7.11
N GLN A 142 7.45 11.10 -7.38
CA GLN A 142 6.40 10.44 -6.62
C GLN A 142 6.95 9.90 -5.31
N ALA A 143 6.37 10.30 -4.17
CA ALA A 143 6.64 9.67 -2.89
C ALA A 143 5.90 8.33 -2.80
N VAL A 144 6.60 7.30 -2.37
CA VAL A 144 6.07 5.96 -2.12
C VAL A 144 6.49 5.53 -0.72
N THR A 145 5.53 5.21 0.12
CA THR A 145 5.77 4.82 1.51
C THR A 145 5.48 3.35 1.73
N MET A 146 6.19 2.77 2.69
CA MET A 146 6.05 1.36 3.05
C MET A 146 4.96 1.22 4.10
N LYS A 147 3.92 0.44 3.81
CA LYS A 147 2.83 0.16 4.77
C LYS A 147 2.93 -1.24 5.37
N CYS A 148 3.48 -2.18 4.61
CA CYS A 148 3.86 -3.49 5.10
C CYS A 148 5.08 -3.98 4.30
N PRO A 149 6.17 -4.30 4.97
CA PRO A 149 6.49 -3.89 6.34
C PRO A 149 6.70 -2.37 6.45
N GLU A 150 6.39 -1.78 7.61
CA GLU A 150 6.69 -0.36 7.86
C GLU A 150 8.21 -0.14 8.04
N CYS A 151 8.89 -1.11 8.66
CA CYS A 151 10.33 -1.12 8.85
C CYS A 151 10.99 -2.03 7.81
N VAL A 152 11.73 -1.47 6.87
CA VAL A 152 12.49 -2.22 5.87
C VAL A 152 13.99 -1.96 5.99
N SER A 153 14.80 -2.98 5.66
CA SER A 153 16.25 -2.86 5.62
C SER A 153 16.74 -2.04 4.42
N GLU A 154 18.04 -1.72 4.42
CA GLU A 154 18.69 -1.05 3.27
C GLU A 154 18.55 -1.85 1.97
N ASN A 155 18.72 -3.18 2.02
CA ASN A 155 18.59 -4.00 0.82
C ASN A 155 17.14 -4.10 0.35
N GLN A 156 16.18 -4.21 1.28
CA GLN A 156 14.76 -4.25 0.95
C GLN A 156 14.30 -2.94 0.30
N ILE A 157 14.68 -1.77 0.84
CA ILE A 157 14.30 -0.49 0.22
C ILE A 157 14.95 -0.30 -1.14
N LYS A 158 16.21 -0.69 -1.31
CA LYS A 158 16.90 -0.66 -2.62
C LYS A 158 16.18 -1.53 -3.64
N TYR A 159 15.84 -2.77 -3.27
CA TYR A 159 15.14 -3.69 -4.16
C TYR A 159 13.79 -3.11 -4.63
N ILE A 160 12.92 -2.74 -3.68
CA ILE A 160 11.57 -2.32 -4.05
C ILE A 160 11.54 -0.96 -4.75
N SER A 161 12.42 -0.04 -4.39
CA SER A 161 12.51 1.26 -5.07
C SER A 161 13.06 1.13 -6.50
N GLU A 162 14.04 0.25 -6.75
CA GLU A 162 14.52 -0.03 -8.12
C GLU A 162 13.44 -0.72 -8.95
N PHE A 163 12.73 -1.69 -8.37
CA PHE A 163 11.63 -2.38 -9.02
C PHE A 163 10.52 -1.40 -9.44
N TYR A 164 10.09 -0.55 -8.51
CA TYR A 164 9.08 0.48 -8.76
C TYR A 164 9.55 1.52 -9.79
N GLN A 165 10.81 1.97 -9.69
CA GLN A 165 11.38 2.92 -10.65
C GLN A 165 11.43 2.35 -12.06
N ASN A 166 11.75 1.08 -12.22
CA ASN A 166 11.72 0.41 -13.52
C ASN A 166 10.30 0.31 -14.06
N MET A 167 9.31 0.03 -13.22
CA MET A 167 7.89 0.09 -13.58
C MET A 167 7.51 1.50 -14.05
N GLU A 168 7.85 2.54 -13.30
CA GLU A 168 7.57 3.93 -13.65
C GLU A 168 8.24 4.34 -14.98
N ASN A 169 9.49 3.95 -15.18
CA ASN A 169 10.23 4.20 -16.41
C ASN A 169 9.54 3.54 -17.63
N ALA A 170 9.09 2.29 -17.49
CA ALA A 170 8.35 1.59 -18.53
C ALA A 170 6.99 2.25 -18.80
N LEU A 171 6.28 2.67 -17.76
CA LEU A 171 4.97 3.33 -17.83
C LEU A 171 5.04 4.65 -18.62
N TYR A 172 6.07 5.45 -18.39
CA TYR A 172 6.26 6.73 -19.06
C TYR A 172 7.05 6.65 -20.37
N SER A 173 7.57 5.48 -20.73
CA SER A 173 8.25 5.29 -22.00
C SER A 173 7.25 5.32 -23.18
N LYS A 174 7.73 5.61 -24.39
CA LYS A 174 6.87 5.65 -25.60
C LYS A 174 6.40 4.28 -26.05
N ASP A 175 7.14 3.23 -25.72
CA ASP A 175 6.94 1.87 -26.21
C ASP A 175 6.55 0.88 -25.12
N GLY A 176 6.39 1.34 -23.86
CA GLY A 176 6.01 0.51 -22.72
C GLY A 176 7.14 -0.38 -22.20
N TYR A 177 8.41 -0.03 -22.46
CA TYR A 177 9.57 -0.80 -22.04
C TYR A 177 10.57 0.05 -21.25
N THR A 178 11.34 -0.62 -20.40
CA THR A 178 12.52 -0.06 -19.71
C THR A 178 13.71 -0.99 -19.88
N THR A 179 14.90 -0.50 -19.53
CA THR A 179 16.12 -1.30 -19.41
C THR A 179 16.60 -1.23 -17.97
N ASP A 180 16.75 -2.38 -17.33
CA ASP A 180 17.18 -2.47 -15.94
C ASP A 180 18.68 -2.16 -15.75
N SER A 181 19.13 -2.19 -14.50
CA SER A 181 20.55 -1.95 -14.14
C SER A 181 21.53 -2.98 -14.71
N LYS A 182 21.04 -4.15 -15.14
CA LYS A 182 21.83 -5.22 -15.79
C LYS A 182 21.89 -5.09 -17.32
N GLY A 183 21.12 -4.15 -17.88
CA GLY A 183 21.02 -3.95 -19.33
C GLY A 183 19.96 -4.83 -20.00
N GLU A 184 19.10 -5.50 -19.23
CA GLU A 184 18.01 -6.33 -19.75
C GLU A 184 16.76 -5.46 -19.99
N ARG A 185 16.07 -5.75 -21.11
CA ARG A 185 14.89 -4.99 -21.51
C ARG A 185 13.62 -5.68 -21.07
N HIS A 186 12.77 -4.96 -20.32
CA HIS A 186 11.54 -5.43 -19.72
C HIS A 186 10.34 -4.60 -20.15
N ALA A 187 9.19 -5.26 -20.33
CA ALA A 187 7.92 -4.59 -20.58
C ALA A 187 7.30 -4.09 -19.27
N LEU A 188 6.39 -3.12 -19.35
CA LEU A 188 5.59 -2.69 -18.20
C LEU A 188 4.87 -3.85 -17.52
N SER A 189 4.35 -4.81 -18.32
CA SER A 189 3.66 -5.99 -17.81
C SER A 189 4.54 -6.99 -17.05
N ASP A 190 5.86 -6.82 -17.07
CA ASP A 190 6.77 -7.63 -16.24
C ASP A 190 6.85 -7.10 -14.80
N TYR A 191 6.49 -5.83 -14.58
CA TYR A 191 6.54 -5.16 -13.29
C TYR A 191 5.18 -4.99 -12.62
N ILE A 192 4.10 -4.81 -13.40
CA ILE A 192 2.76 -4.58 -12.85
C ILE A 192 1.71 -5.41 -13.58
N ASP A 193 0.75 -5.93 -12.85
CA ASP A 193 -0.43 -6.56 -13.42
C ASP A 193 -1.33 -5.49 -14.05
N ILE A 194 -1.40 -5.49 -15.38
CA ILE A 194 -2.12 -4.49 -16.15
C ILE A 194 -3.63 -4.56 -15.91
N GLU A 195 -4.17 -5.75 -15.64
CA GLU A 195 -5.59 -5.90 -15.36
C GLU A 195 -5.96 -5.29 -14.01
N SER A 196 -5.17 -5.51 -12.97
CA SER A 196 -5.39 -4.88 -11.67
C SER A 196 -5.33 -3.35 -11.75
N LEU A 197 -4.34 -2.83 -12.49
CA LEU A 197 -4.21 -1.38 -12.71
C LEU A 197 -5.42 -0.81 -13.46
N ALA A 198 -5.90 -1.50 -14.50
CA ALA A 198 -7.07 -1.09 -15.26
C ALA A 198 -8.35 -1.10 -14.41
N ARG A 199 -8.55 -2.12 -13.58
CA ARG A 199 -9.69 -2.21 -12.65
C ARG A 199 -9.67 -1.07 -11.63
N MET A 200 -8.51 -0.83 -11.03
CA MET A 200 -8.33 0.29 -10.09
C MET A 200 -8.58 1.63 -10.77
N TYR A 201 -8.02 1.85 -11.96
CA TYR A 201 -8.25 3.07 -12.73
C TYR A 201 -9.74 3.30 -13.00
N LEU A 202 -10.45 2.28 -13.47
CA LEU A 202 -11.88 2.38 -13.73
C LEU A 202 -12.70 2.66 -12.47
N LEU A 203 -12.33 2.08 -11.33
CA LEU A 203 -12.99 2.34 -10.05
C LEU A 203 -12.79 3.79 -9.61
N GLN A 204 -11.55 4.30 -9.69
CA GLN A 204 -11.21 5.68 -9.34
C GLN A 204 -11.96 6.68 -10.23
N GLU A 205 -11.98 6.46 -11.54
CA GLU A 205 -12.71 7.31 -12.50
C GLU A 205 -14.23 7.26 -12.26
N PHE A 206 -14.79 6.05 -12.11
CA PHE A 206 -16.22 5.88 -11.86
C PHE A 206 -16.66 6.56 -10.55
N SER A 207 -15.88 6.41 -9.50
CA SER A 207 -16.15 7.03 -8.20
C SER A 207 -15.82 8.51 -8.16
N MET A 208 -15.15 9.07 -9.18
CA MET A 208 -14.65 10.46 -9.20
C MET A 208 -13.88 10.78 -7.91
N ASN A 209 -12.97 9.90 -7.52
CA ASN A 209 -12.18 10.08 -6.32
C ASN A 209 -11.11 11.15 -6.53
N LEU A 210 -11.21 12.28 -5.81
CA LEU A 210 -10.29 13.41 -5.96
C LEU A 210 -8.88 13.13 -5.45
N ASP A 211 -8.74 12.21 -4.50
CA ASP A 211 -7.44 11.82 -3.93
C ASP A 211 -6.71 10.77 -4.77
N SER A 212 -7.35 10.31 -5.84
CA SER A 212 -6.77 9.29 -6.73
C SER A 212 -5.40 9.68 -7.25
N GLY A 213 -4.39 8.83 -6.99
CA GLY A 213 -3.01 9.03 -7.42
C GLY A 213 -2.25 10.12 -6.66
N ILE A 214 -2.84 10.71 -5.62
CA ILE A 214 -2.20 11.71 -4.75
C ILE A 214 -1.80 11.07 -3.42
N THR A 215 -2.73 10.38 -2.79
CA THR A 215 -2.57 9.67 -1.51
C THR A 215 -3.56 8.49 -1.49
N SER A 216 -3.43 7.61 -0.50
CA SER A 216 -4.36 6.48 -0.30
C SER A 216 -4.53 5.55 -1.51
N PHE A 217 -3.55 5.55 -2.42
CA PHE A 217 -3.48 4.62 -3.54
C PHE A 217 -2.47 3.54 -3.24
N TYR A 218 -2.97 2.31 -3.08
CA TYR A 218 -2.17 1.19 -2.62
C TYR A 218 -1.78 0.27 -3.76
N LEU A 219 -0.57 -0.30 -3.62
CA LEU A 219 -0.04 -1.36 -4.45
C LEU A 219 0.51 -2.46 -3.55
N TYR A 220 0.37 -3.71 -3.93
CA TYR A 220 1.08 -4.79 -3.26
C TYR A 220 1.95 -5.56 -4.23
N LYS A 221 3.00 -6.18 -3.73
CA LYS A 221 3.87 -7.11 -4.45
C LYS A 221 4.10 -8.35 -3.61
N ASP A 222 3.71 -9.52 -4.13
CA ASP A 222 4.07 -10.80 -3.52
C ASP A 222 5.46 -11.25 -4.00
N SER A 223 6.01 -12.27 -3.38
CA SER A 223 7.32 -12.82 -3.68
C SER A 223 7.40 -13.38 -5.10
N ASP A 224 8.57 -13.26 -5.73
CA ASP A 224 8.88 -13.90 -7.01
C ASP A 224 8.87 -15.44 -6.92
N LEU A 225 8.99 -15.99 -5.69
CA LEU A 225 9.02 -17.44 -5.44
C LEU A 225 7.62 -18.03 -5.19
N THR A 226 6.69 -17.26 -4.62
CA THR A 226 5.39 -17.75 -4.17
C THR A 226 4.21 -17.08 -4.87
N GLY A 227 4.41 -15.91 -5.43
CA GLY A 227 3.46 -15.13 -6.20
C GLY A 227 3.86 -15.03 -7.68
N ASP A 228 3.34 -14.01 -8.34
CA ASP A 228 3.68 -13.69 -9.74
C ASP A 228 4.80 -12.63 -9.84
N GLY A 229 5.29 -12.13 -8.71
CA GLY A 229 6.38 -11.17 -8.62
C GLY A 229 6.05 -9.76 -9.12
N LYS A 230 4.79 -9.44 -9.39
CA LYS A 230 4.38 -8.15 -9.93
C LYS A 230 3.74 -7.25 -8.87
N LEU A 231 3.72 -5.96 -9.16
CA LEU A 231 2.87 -5.01 -8.46
C LEU A 231 1.41 -5.19 -8.91
N HIS A 232 0.49 -5.12 -7.96
CA HIS A 232 -0.94 -5.11 -8.20
C HIS A 232 -1.56 -3.86 -7.57
N ALA A 233 -2.45 -3.20 -8.30
CA ALA A 233 -3.17 -2.04 -7.78
C ALA A 233 -4.34 -2.48 -6.87
N ALA A 234 -4.04 -2.67 -5.61
CA ALA A 234 -4.94 -3.05 -4.51
C ALA A 234 -4.19 -2.95 -3.17
N PRO A 235 -4.89 -2.95 -2.02
CA PRO A 235 -6.33 -2.83 -1.85
C PRO A 235 -6.86 -1.42 -2.09
N VAL A 236 -8.18 -1.26 -2.05
CA VAL A 236 -8.83 0.06 -2.12
C VAL A 236 -8.95 0.68 -0.73
N TRP A 237 -8.80 2.01 -0.65
CA TRP A 237 -8.89 2.75 0.61
C TRP A 237 -9.29 4.20 0.38
N ASP A 238 -10.04 4.77 1.35
CA ASP A 238 -10.28 6.21 1.50
C ASP A 238 -11.03 6.87 0.34
N PHE A 239 -12.34 6.63 0.27
CA PHE A 239 -13.23 7.19 -0.73
C PHE A 239 -14.23 8.21 -0.13
N ASP A 240 -13.91 8.81 1.00
CA ASP A 240 -14.83 9.73 1.66
C ASP A 240 -15.05 11.04 0.87
N VAL A 241 -14.09 11.44 0.03
CA VAL A 241 -14.21 12.57 -0.91
C VAL A 241 -14.63 12.16 -2.33
N ALA A 242 -15.03 10.90 -2.53
CA ALA A 242 -15.51 10.39 -3.81
C ALA A 242 -17.01 10.68 -4.03
N LEU A 243 -17.54 10.25 -5.19
CA LEU A 243 -18.96 10.32 -5.55
C LEU A 243 -19.55 11.74 -5.39
N GLY A 244 -18.81 12.75 -5.83
CA GLY A 244 -19.25 14.15 -5.82
C GLY A 244 -19.25 14.83 -4.44
N ASN A 245 -18.48 14.33 -3.49
CA ASN A 245 -18.32 14.91 -2.16
C ASN A 245 -17.05 15.80 -2.11
N TYR A 246 -17.18 17.06 -2.51
CA TYR A 246 -16.09 18.05 -2.50
C TYR A 246 -16.66 19.47 -2.40
#